data_eac823179b2e94e60ddfe9540d2cc9af
#
_entry.id   eac823179b2e94e60ddfe9540d2cc9af
#
_cell.length_a   1.000
_cell.length_b   1.000
_cell.length_c   1.000
_cell.angle_alpha   90.00
_cell.angle_beta   90.00
_cell.angle_gamma   90.00
#
_symmetry.space_group_name_H-M   'P 1'
#
loop_
_entity.id
_entity.type
_entity.pdbx_description
1 polymer ?
#
loop_
_entity_poly.entity_id
_entity_poly.type
_entity_poly.pdbx_seq_one_letter_code
_entity_poly.pdbx_strand_id
1 'polypeptide(L)'
;MNIAYKNATEAFEDLYAFIMGQGVNTNVGTKAVYNVGFYLLNPQQRVITTEWRKFSERYAEREYAWYMSGDRSVAEIKKYAPMWDKMHGGDNIVNSNYGWQWTRNHQLAKCIEQLKENKDTRQAWFTIFDGKEKDDYEYDTPCTLSVGFDIKPQIGTLDMCVTMLRRKAVTAKRNPRRSRSPCTLRLAFPFRWKASARRRN
;
A
#
# COMPACT_ATOMS: atom_id res chain seq x y z
N MET A 1 -16.44 -9.01 -9.45
CA MET A 1 -16.78 -9.67 -8.16
C MET A 1 -16.31 -8.74 -7.07
N ASN A 2 -17.21 -8.17 -6.28
CA ASN A 2 -16.81 -7.31 -5.15
C ASN A 2 -16.62 -8.20 -3.95
N ILE A 3 -15.37 -8.43 -3.58
CA ILE A 3 -15.00 -9.21 -2.40
C ILE A 3 -14.82 -8.22 -1.24
N ALA A 4 -15.42 -8.50 -0.08
CA ALA A 4 -15.30 -7.67 1.11
C ALA A 4 -14.70 -8.53 2.25
N TYR A 5 -13.63 -8.04 2.84
CA TYR A 5 -12.95 -8.69 3.95
C TYR A 5 -13.11 -7.87 5.23
N LYS A 6 -13.26 -8.55 6.36
CA LYS A 6 -13.41 -7.90 7.66
C LYS A 6 -12.15 -7.18 8.08
N ASN A 7 -10.98 -7.76 7.81
CA ASN A 7 -9.69 -7.26 8.26
C ASN A 7 -8.54 -7.68 7.31
N ALA A 8 -7.35 -7.17 7.57
CA ALA A 8 -6.18 -7.43 6.74
C ALA A 8 -5.71 -8.89 6.77
N THR A 9 -5.92 -9.62 7.87
CA THR A 9 -5.55 -11.05 7.96
C THR A 9 -6.41 -11.89 7.03
N GLU A 10 -7.74 -11.73 7.10
CA GLU A 10 -8.69 -12.44 6.25
C GLU A 10 -8.41 -12.15 4.76
N ALA A 11 -8.22 -10.86 4.41
CA ALA A 11 -7.88 -10.48 3.04
C ALA A 11 -6.57 -11.14 2.57
N PHE A 12 -5.56 -11.16 3.43
CA PHE A 12 -4.26 -11.73 3.07
C PHE A 12 -4.34 -13.25 2.84
N GLU A 13 -5.02 -13.98 3.71
CA GLU A 13 -5.13 -15.43 3.64
C GLU A 13 -5.92 -15.87 2.40
N ASP A 14 -7.07 -15.25 2.16
CA ASP A 14 -7.92 -15.59 1.03
C ASP A 14 -7.28 -15.20 -0.32
N LEU A 15 -6.75 -13.98 -0.43
CA LEU A 15 -6.05 -13.54 -1.65
C LEU A 15 -4.81 -14.40 -1.92
N TYR A 16 -4.10 -14.83 -0.89
CA TYR A 16 -2.98 -15.76 -1.07
C TYR A 16 -3.44 -17.11 -1.61
N ALA A 17 -4.47 -17.70 -1.00
CA ALA A 17 -5.05 -18.96 -1.46
C ALA A 17 -5.57 -18.84 -2.90
N PHE A 18 -6.23 -17.74 -3.23
CA PHE A 18 -6.72 -17.44 -4.57
C PHE A 18 -5.57 -17.35 -5.60
N ILE A 19 -4.50 -16.62 -5.29
CA ILE A 19 -3.33 -16.53 -6.16
C ILE A 19 -2.68 -17.91 -6.36
N MET A 20 -2.55 -18.68 -5.30
CA MET A 20 -1.92 -20.00 -5.38
C MET A 20 -2.77 -21.01 -6.18
N GLY A 21 -4.09 -20.95 -6.07
CA GLY A 21 -5.01 -21.84 -6.76
C GLY A 21 -5.28 -21.42 -8.20
N GLN A 22 -5.55 -20.14 -8.45
CA GLN A 22 -6.05 -19.63 -9.71
C GLN A 22 -5.05 -18.75 -10.47
N GLY A 23 -3.93 -18.40 -9.84
CA GLY A 23 -2.94 -17.50 -10.46
C GLY A 23 -2.22 -18.14 -11.63
N VAL A 24 -2.00 -17.36 -12.70
CA VAL A 24 -1.20 -17.76 -13.85
C VAL A 24 0.30 -17.63 -13.54
N ASN A 25 1.10 -18.53 -14.07
CA ASN A 25 2.55 -18.46 -13.94
C ASN A 25 3.10 -17.29 -14.75
N THR A 26 4.03 -16.57 -14.17
CA THR A 26 4.76 -15.49 -14.85
C THR A 26 6.14 -15.96 -15.29
N ASN A 27 6.77 -15.22 -16.22
CA ASN A 27 8.12 -15.55 -16.76
C ASN A 27 9.22 -15.51 -15.68
N VAL A 28 8.95 -14.92 -14.51
CA VAL A 28 9.92 -14.81 -13.40
C VAL A 28 9.69 -15.82 -12.29
N GLY A 29 8.91 -16.88 -12.57
CA GLY A 29 8.68 -17.97 -11.62
C GLY A 29 7.74 -17.60 -10.46
N THR A 30 6.84 -16.65 -10.67
CA THR A 30 5.80 -16.24 -9.72
C THR A 30 4.42 -16.57 -10.26
N LYS A 31 3.40 -16.53 -9.39
CA LYS A 31 1.99 -16.55 -9.81
C LYS A 31 1.39 -15.16 -9.73
N ALA A 32 0.46 -14.85 -10.61
CA ALA A 32 -0.25 -13.58 -10.62
C ALA A 32 -1.74 -13.77 -10.93
N VAL A 33 -2.57 -12.95 -10.33
CA VAL A 33 -3.96 -12.68 -10.73
C VAL A 33 -4.08 -11.22 -11.12
N TYR A 34 -5.05 -10.93 -11.98
CA TYR A 34 -5.23 -9.60 -12.55
C TYR A 34 -6.63 -9.09 -12.26
N ASN A 35 -6.77 -7.75 -12.23
CA ASN A 35 -8.06 -7.07 -12.07
C ASN A 35 -8.81 -7.51 -10.81
N VAL A 36 -8.06 -7.67 -9.71
CA VAL A 36 -8.64 -7.99 -8.40
C VAL A 36 -8.92 -6.69 -7.66
N GLY A 37 -10.18 -6.51 -7.26
CA GLY A 37 -10.60 -5.44 -6.37
C GLY A 37 -11.30 -6.02 -5.14
N PHE A 38 -11.10 -5.42 -3.99
CA PHE A 38 -11.74 -5.82 -2.75
C PHE A 38 -11.95 -4.64 -1.81
N TYR A 39 -12.86 -4.81 -0.87
CA TYR A 39 -13.10 -3.87 0.23
C TYR A 39 -12.50 -4.41 1.52
N LEU A 40 -11.86 -3.53 2.28
CA LEU A 40 -11.43 -3.79 3.65
C LEU A 40 -12.37 -3.04 4.59
N LEU A 41 -13.30 -3.77 5.24
CA LEU A 41 -14.38 -3.19 6.03
C LEU A 41 -13.89 -2.56 7.34
N ASN A 42 -12.84 -3.12 7.94
CA ASN A 42 -12.21 -2.57 9.14
C ASN A 42 -10.70 -2.33 8.90
N PRO A 43 -10.32 -1.21 8.29
CA PRO A 43 -8.93 -0.91 7.99
C PRO A 43 -8.07 -0.63 9.24
N GLN A 44 -8.69 -0.47 10.41
CA GLN A 44 -7.95 -0.36 11.68
C GLN A 44 -7.33 -1.70 12.09
N GLN A 45 -7.95 -2.82 11.72
CA GLN A 45 -7.39 -4.16 11.89
C GLN A 45 -6.42 -4.51 10.75
N ARG A 46 -5.34 -3.72 10.66
CA ARG A 46 -4.35 -3.75 9.56
C ARG A 46 -3.19 -4.71 9.79
N VAL A 47 -3.00 -5.20 11.02
CA VAL A 47 -1.94 -6.15 11.34
C VAL A 47 -2.34 -7.54 10.84
N ILE A 48 -1.46 -8.15 10.05
CA ILE A 48 -1.64 -9.51 9.57
C ILE A 48 -1.06 -10.46 10.62
N THR A 49 -1.94 -11.23 11.25
CA THR A 49 -1.61 -12.11 12.40
C THR A 49 -1.43 -13.58 12.01
N THR A 50 -1.44 -13.89 10.72
CA THR A 50 -1.31 -15.27 10.24
C THR A 50 0.08 -15.85 10.60
N GLU A 51 0.13 -17.09 11.14
CA GLU A 51 1.34 -17.68 11.72
C GLU A 51 2.47 -17.89 10.72
N TRP A 52 2.13 -18.22 9.47
CA TRP A 52 3.11 -18.50 8.42
C TRP A 52 3.71 -17.24 7.80
N ARG A 53 3.19 -16.04 8.14
CA ARG A 53 3.76 -14.75 7.76
C ARG A 53 4.42 -14.08 8.97
N LYS A 54 5.73 -13.90 8.91
CA LYS A 54 6.44 -13.10 9.91
C LYS A 54 6.17 -11.61 9.64
N PHE A 55 5.24 -11.05 10.39
CA PHE A 55 5.01 -9.60 10.42
C PHE A 55 5.98 -8.96 11.42
N SER A 56 6.66 -7.89 11.02
CA SER A 56 7.52 -7.11 11.91
C SER A 56 6.84 -5.77 12.22
N GLU A 57 6.26 -5.66 13.39
CA GLU A 57 5.63 -4.41 13.85
C GLU A 57 6.66 -3.29 13.94
N ARG A 58 7.83 -3.57 14.50
CA ARG A 58 8.95 -2.63 14.57
C ARG A 58 9.34 -2.06 13.20
N TYR A 59 9.39 -2.90 12.16
CA TYR A 59 9.68 -2.42 10.82
C TYR A 59 8.52 -1.55 10.29
N ALA A 60 7.29 -1.98 10.48
CA ALA A 60 6.12 -1.23 10.02
C ALA A 60 6.02 0.15 10.66
N GLU A 61 6.35 0.28 11.96
CA GLU A 61 6.41 1.57 12.65
C GLU A 61 7.51 2.48 12.09
N ARG A 62 8.68 1.93 11.80
CA ARG A 62 9.80 2.68 11.23
C ARG A 62 9.53 3.11 9.79
N GLU A 63 8.96 2.23 8.99
CA GLU A 63 8.55 2.57 7.63
C GLU A 63 7.47 3.66 7.63
N TYR A 64 6.50 3.57 8.55
CA TYR A 64 5.49 4.61 8.72
C TYR A 64 6.11 5.96 9.14
N ALA A 65 7.00 5.97 10.12
CA ALA A 65 7.68 7.19 10.55
C ALA A 65 8.51 7.81 9.41
N TRP A 66 9.17 6.97 8.61
CA TRP A 66 9.90 7.42 7.43
C TRP A 66 8.95 7.99 6.35
N TYR A 67 7.78 7.40 6.11
CA TYR A 67 6.79 8.01 5.22
C TYR A 67 6.32 9.36 5.75
N MET A 68 6.04 9.46 7.04
CA MET A 68 5.57 10.72 7.64
C MET A 68 6.62 11.84 7.65
N SER A 69 7.90 11.51 7.54
CA SER A 69 8.96 12.52 7.38
C SER A 69 8.98 13.15 5.97
N GLY A 70 8.43 12.45 4.96
CA GLY A 70 8.54 12.86 3.57
C GLY A 70 9.98 12.82 3.00
N ASP A 71 10.94 12.31 3.77
CA ASP A 71 12.33 12.18 3.33
C ASP A 71 12.49 10.98 2.39
N ARG A 72 12.92 11.23 1.18
CA ARG A 72 13.16 10.19 0.16
C ARG A 72 14.44 9.39 0.40
N SER A 73 15.32 9.83 1.31
CA SER A 73 16.55 9.12 1.64
C SER A 73 16.27 7.76 2.27
N VAL A 74 16.99 6.73 1.81
CA VAL A 74 16.92 5.39 2.39
C VAL A 74 17.91 5.17 3.53
N ALA A 75 18.74 6.16 3.89
CA ALA A 75 19.81 6.03 4.86
C ALA A 75 19.36 5.44 6.21
N GLU A 76 18.19 5.83 6.69
CA GLU A 76 17.65 5.31 7.94
C GLU A 76 16.82 4.04 7.75
N ILE A 77 15.95 3.98 6.74
CA ILE A 77 15.03 2.84 6.59
C ILE A 77 15.76 1.55 6.16
N LYS A 78 16.89 1.63 5.46
CA LYS A 78 17.67 0.46 5.08
C LYS A 78 18.28 -0.30 6.27
N LYS A 79 18.43 0.35 7.42
CA LYS A 79 18.88 -0.29 8.68
C LYS A 79 17.87 -1.34 9.18
N TYR A 80 16.60 -1.17 8.85
CA TYR A 80 15.49 -2.06 9.23
C TYR A 80 15.07 -3.01 8.12
N ALA A 81 15.30 -2.65 6.87
CA ALA A 81 15.02 -3.47 5.71
C ALA A 81 16.07 -3.25 4.61
N PRO A 82 17.12 -4.10 4.57
CA PRO A 82 18.25 -3.96 3.63
C PRO A 82 17.83 -3.94 2.15
N MET A 83 16.61 -4.34 1.83
CA MET A 83 16.09 -4.27 0.47
C MET A 83 16.08 -2.84 -0.09
N TRP A 84 15.92 -1.83 0.77
CA TRP A 84 15.90 -0.43 0.35
C TRP A 84 17.24 0.02 -0.25
N ASP A 85 18.32 -0.60 0.17
CA ASP A 85 19.68 -0.35 -0.39
C ASP A 85 19.82 -0.79 -1.85
N LYS A 86 18.85 -1.53 -2.39
CA LYS A 86 18.82 -2.00 -3.78
C LYS A 86 17.81 -1.23 -4.65
N MET A 87 17.16 -0.24 -4.08
CA MET A 87 16.05 0.48 -4.71
C MET A 87 16.45 1.88 -5.20
N HIS A 88 17.75 2.19 -5.27
CA HIS A 88 18.25 3.48 -5.74
C HIS A 88 19.47 3.34 -6.64
N GLY A 89 19.77 4.35 -7.46
CA GLY A 89 20.86 4.39 -8.42
C GLY A 89 22.24 4.75 -7.84
N GLY A 90 22.39 4.76 -6.50
CA GLY A 90 23.61 5.17 -5.81
C GLY A 90 23.50 6.48 -5.03
N ASP A 91 22.46 7.26 -5.26
CA ASP A 91 22.17 8.55 -4.61
C ASP A 91 21.45 8.42 -3.26
N ASN A 92 21.10 7.21 -2.86
CA ASN A 92 20.26 6.88 -1.69
C ASN A 92 18.83 7.47 -1.74
N ILE A 93 18.33 7.89 -2.89
CA ILE A 93 17.00 8.48 -3.07
C ILE A 93 16.07 7.47 -3.73
N VAL A 94 14.84 7.38 -3.22
CA VAL A 94 13.79 6.52 -3.79
C VAL A 94 12.49 7.28 -4.05
N ASN A 95 11.70 6.76 -4.97
CA ASN A 95 10.39 7.32 -5.30
C ASN A 95 9.28 6.78 -4.39
N SER A 96 9.50 5.64 -3.74
CA SER A 96 8.49 4.96 -2.92
C SER A 96 8.42 5.44 -1.47
N ASN A 97 8.96 6.64 -1.13
CA ASN A 97 8.50 7.31 0.08
C ASN A 97 7.10 7.86 -0.17
N TYR A 98 6.09 7.14 0.30
CA TYR A 98 4.69 7.51 0.04
C TYR A 98 4.26 8.80 0.73
N GLY A 99 4.85 9.19 1.85
CA GLY A 99 4.59 10.46 2.50
C GLY A 99 4.98 11.64 1.61
N TRP A 100 6.15 11.56 0.97
CA TRP A 100 6.56 12.52 -0.04
C TRP A 100 5.59 12.51 -1.22
N GLN A 101 5.22 11.34 -1.71
CA GLN A 101 4.27 11.20 -2.83
C GLN A 101 2.91 11.84 -2.53
N TRP A 102 2.40 11.70 -1.31
CA TRP A 102 1.11 12.28 -0.92
C TRP A 102 1.14 13.80 -0.80
N THR A 103 2.26 14.35 -0.35
CA THR A 103 2.39 15.78 -0.02
C THR A 103 2.95 16.62 -1.14
N ARG A 104 3.66 16.04 -2.10
CA ARG A 104 4.19 16.77 -3.25
C ARG A 104 3.06 17.51 -3.98
N ASN A 105 3.37 18.71 -4.49
CA ASN A 105 2.40 19.56 -5.17
C ASN A 105 1.15 19.87 -4.33
N HIS A 106 1.21 19.73 -3.00
CA HIS A 106 0.10 19.93 -2.06
C HIS A 106 -1.13 19.07 -2.34
N GLN A 107 -1.01 17.95 -3.06
CA GLN A 107 -2.15 17.22 -3.59
C GLN A 107 -3.06 16.62 -2.49
N LEU A 108 -2.50 16.08 -1.40
CA LEU A 108 -3.31 15.60 -0.27
C LEU A 108 -4.05 16.76 0.43
N ALA A 109 -3.38 17.90 0.63
CA ALA A 109 -4.01 19.08 1.22
C ALA A 109 -5.19 19.58 0.37
N LYS A 110 -5.01 19.65 -0.94
CA LYS A 110 -6.10 20.02 -1.87
C LYS A 110 -7.28 19.07 -1.81
N CYS A 111 -7.05 17.75 -1.72
CA CYS A 111 -8.15 16.79 -1.52
C CYS A 111 -8.93 17.06 -0.23
N ILE A 112 -8.23 17.36 0.85
CA ILE A 112 -8.86 17.68 2.15
C ILE A 112 -9.71 18.96 2.05
N GLU A 113 -9.21 19.99 1.40
CA GLU A 113 -9.93 21.24 1.16
C GLU A 113 -11.19 20.98 0.34
N GLN A 114 -11.07 20.28 -0.78
CA GLN A 114 -12.20 19.92 -1.64
C GLN A 114 -13.30 19.15 -0.90
N LEU A 115 -12.91 18.20 -0.04
CA LEU A 115 -13.87 17.43 0.76
C LEU A 115 -14.52 18.27 1.87
N LYS A 116 -13.84 19.30 2.39
CA LYS A 116 -14.42 20.25 3.34
C LYS A 116 -15.42 21.16 2.68
N GLU A 117 -15.12 21.63 1.47
CA GLU A 117 -16.01 22.49 0.70
C GLU A 117 -17.23 21.73 0.17
N ASN A 118 -17.01 20.55 -0.37
CA ASN A 118 -18.07 19.72 -0.93
C ASN A 118 -17.79 18.23 -0.64
N LYS A 119 -18.58 17.64 0.26
CA LYS A 119 -18.46 16.22 0.62
C LYS A 119 -18.74 15.26 -0.53
N ASP A 120 -19.50 15.69 -1.53
CA ASP A 120 -19.85 14.91 -2.71
C ASP A 120 -18.93 15.21 -3.91
N THR A 121 -17.78 15.84 -3.65
CA THR A 121 -16.81 16.17 -4.72
C THR A 121 -16.28 14.91 -5.39
N ARG A 122 -16.14 14.95 -6.72
CA ARG A 122 -15.44 13.92 -7.50
C ARG A 122 -13.97 14.23 -7.71
N GLN A 123 -13.46 15.33 -7.15
CA GLN A 123 -12.11 15.82 -7.39
C GLN A 123 -11.10 15.44 -6.30
N ALA A 124 -11.55 14.83 -5.19
CA ALA A 124 -10.68 14.42 -4.09
C ALA A 124 -9.81 13.19 -4.47
N TRP A 125 -9.04 13.35 -5.53
CA TRP A 125 -8.12 12.35 -6.08
C TRP A 125 -6.73 12.94 -6.27
N PHE A 126 -5.70 12.11 -6.07
CA PHE A 126 -4.35 12.44 -6.48
C PHE A 126 -3.62 11.26 -7.11
N THR A 127 -2.59 11.57 -7.88
CA THR A 127 -1.76 10.57 -8.55
C THR A 127 -0.41 10.42 -7.85
N ILE A 128 0.08 9.19 -7.81
CA ILE A 128 1.42 8.86 -7.33
C ILE A 128 2.30 8.51 -8.51
N PHE A 129 1.82 7.67 -9.41
CA PHE A 129 2.53 7.37 -10.63
C PHE A 129 2.33 8.52 -11.63
N ASP A 130 3.40 9.25 -11.94
CA ASP A 130 3.37 10.36 -12.90
C ASP A 130 4.18 9.99 -14.16
N GLY A 131 3.55 10.15 -15.32
CA GLY A 131 4.19 9.88 -16.60
C GLY A 131 5.35 10.81 -16.92
N LYS A 132 5.40 12.00 -16.32
CA LYS A 132 6.52 12.94 -16.47
C LYS A 132 7.78 12.50 -15.72
N GLU A 133 7.60 11.69 -14.68
CA GLU A 133 8.68 11.19 -13.82
C GLU A 133 9.06 9.76 -14.18
N LYS A 134 8.62 9.24 -15.32
CA LYS A 134 8.80 7.85 -15.70
C LYS A 134 10.28 7.47 -15.83
N ASP A 135 11.12 8.37 -16.24
CA ASP A 135 12.56 8.14 -16.39
C ASP A 135 13.26 8.04 -15.03
N ASP A 136 12.67 8.62 -13.97
CA ASP A 136 13.16 8.52 -12.59
C ASP A 136 12.82 7.16 -11.94
N TYR A 137 12.02 6.31 -12.60
CA TYR A 137 11.51 5.06 -12.05
C TYR A 137 12.37 3.83 -12.39
N GLU A 138 13.59 4.02 -12.85
CA GLU A 138 14.47 2.91 -13.25
C GLU A 138 14.69 1.90 -12.12
N TYR A 139 15.04 2.40 -10.93
CA TYR A 139 15.36 1.57 -9.76
C TYR A 139 14.17 1.34 -8.84
N ASP A 140 13.32 2.34 -8.68
CA ASP A 140 12.19 2.30 -7.76
C ASP A 140 10.93 2.90 -8.38
N THR A 141 10.01 2.03 -8.79
CA THR A 141 8.71 2.42 -9.31
C THR A 141 7.67 2.37 -8.20
N PRO A 142 6.98 3.48 -7.87
CA PRO A 142 5.88 3.45 -6.92
C PRO A 142 4.80 2.45 -7.33
N CYS A 143 4.36 1.63 -6.40
CA CYS A 143 3.36 0.59 -6.70
C CYS A 143 1.93 1.13 -6.77
N THR A 144 1.66 2.28 -6.14
CA THR A 144 0.35 2.93 -6.16
C THR A 144 0.28 3.89 -7.34
N LEU A 145 -0.80 3.81 -8.11
CA LEU A 145 -1.06 4.72 -9.23
C LEU A 145 -1.73 5.99 -8.75
N SER A 146 -2.83 5.83 -8.03
CA SER A 146 -3.67 6.92 -7.57
C SER A 146 -4.37 6.58 -6.26
N VAL A 147 -4.78 7.61 -5.56
CA VAL A 147 -5.59 7.53 -4.34
C VAL A 147 -6.75 8.50 -4.46
N GLY A 148 -7.94 8.04 -4.10
CA GLY A 148 -9.15 8.85 -4.06
C GLY A 148 -9.87 8.71 -2.75
N PHE A 149 -10.64 9.72 -2.39
CA PHE A 149 -11.43 9.75 -1.18
C PHE A 149 -12.89 10.07 -1.49
N ASP A 150 -13.79 9.39 -0.81
CA ASP A 150 -15.23 9.57 -0.93
C ASP A 150 -15.87 9.57 0.46
N ILE A 151 -16.64 10.60 0.75
CA ILE A 151 -17.38 10.69 2.01
C ILE A 151 -18.81 10.22 1.78
N LYS A 152 -19.24 9.21 2.55
CA LYS A 152 -20.63 8.74 2.56
C LYS A 152 -21.38 9.36 3.73
N PRO A 153 -22.05 10.52 3.53
CA PRO A 153 -22.64 11.29 4.63
C PRO A 153 -23.71 10.51 5.39
N GLN A 154 -24.43 9.62 4.70
CA GLN A 154 -25.54 8.84 5.25
C GLN A 154 -25.09 7.86 6.34
N ILE A 155 -23.84 7.38 6.25
CA ILE A 155 -23.26 6.43 7.20
C ILE A 155 -22.05 6.98 7.95
N GLY A 156 -21.66 8.23 7.67
CA GLY A 156 -20.55 8.90 8.36
C GLY A 156 -19.18 8.27 8.12
N THR A 157 -18.99 7.59 6.99
CA THR A 157 -17.72 6.94 6.64
C THR A 157 -16.94 7.74 5.60
N LEU A 158 -15.62 7.65 5.69
CA LEU A 158 -14.69 8.06 4.64
C LEU A 158 -14.13 6.80 3.99
N ASP A 159 -14.44 6.60 2.74
CA ASP A 159 -13.87 5.53 1.94
C ASP A 159 -12.59 6.02 1.24
N MET A 160 -11.59 5.16 1.17
CA MET A 160 -10.37 5.41 0.41
C MET A 160 -10.26 4.38 -0.71
N CYS A 161 -10.19 4.86 -1.93
CA CYS A 161 -9.93 4.04 -3.11
C CYS A 161 -8.46 4.12 -3.49
N VAL A 162 -7.79 2.98 -3.60
CA VAL A 162 -6.38 2.88 -4.00
C VAL A 162 -6.25 2.03 -5.25
N THR A 163 -5.70 2.62 -6.31
CA THR A 163 -5.37 1.90 -7.54
C THR A 163 -3.87 1.58 -7.54
N MET A 164 -3.53 0.32 -7.76
CA MET A 164 -2.14 -0.15 -7.72
C MET A 164 -1.71 -0.72 -9.06
N LEU A 165 -0.44 -0.52 -9.38
CA LEU A 165 0.23 -1.22 -10.47
C LEU A 165 0.25 -2.72 -10.19
N ARG A 166 0.23 -3.48 -11.29
CA ARG A 166 0.54 -4.91 -11.25
C ARG A 166 1.89 -5.13 -10.57
N ARG A 167 1.89 -5.73 -9.39
CA ARG A 167 3.12 -6.26 -8.81
C ARG A 167 3.45 -7.63 -9.39
N LYS A 168 4.74 -7.90 -9.56
CA LYS A 168 5.22 -9.27 -9.72
C LYS A 168 4.80 -10.02 -8.46
N ALA A 169 3.82 -10.92 -8.59
CA ALA A 169 3.33 -11.68 -7.47
C ALA A 169 4.43 -12.62 -6.94
N VAL A 170 4.30 -12.87 -5.69
CA VAL A 170 4.95 -13.82 -4.82
C VAL A 170 5.74 -14.93 -5.50
N THR A 171 7.05 -14.93 -5.28
CA THR A 171 7.91 -16.07 -5.60
C THR A 171 7.67 -17.20 -4.61
N ALA A 172 6.86 -18.17 -4.97
CA ALA A 172 6.91 -19.49 -4.36
C ALA A 172 8.05 -20.27 -5.04
N LYS A 173 9.30 -20.02 -4.66
CA LYS A 173 10.38 -20.97 -4.99
C LYS A 173 10.07 -22.23 -4.19
N ARG A 174 9.56 -23.24 -4.85
CA ARG A 174 9.50 -24.60 -4.35
C ARG A 174 10.93 -25.10 -4.17
N ASN A 175 11.49 -24.88 -2.99
CA ASN A 175 12.67 -25.62 -2.58
C ASN A 175 12.17 -26.85 -1.81
N PRO A 176 12.27 -28.08 -2.36
CA PRO A 176 11.76 -29.29 -1.71
C PRO A 176 12.49 -29.64 -0.42
N ARG A 177 13.54 -28.94 -0.03
CA ARG A 177 14.33 -29.20 1.17
C ARG A 177 14.31 -28.09 2.24
N ARG A 178 13.55 -26.99 2.06
CA ARG A 178 13.37 -25.96 3.07
C ARG A 178 11.92 -25.44 3.05
N SER A 179 11.12 -25.97 3.91
CA SER A 179 9.74 -25.59 4.17
C SER A 179 9.61 -24.29 4.97
N ARG A 180 10.34 -23.23 4.64
CA ARG A 180 10.20 -21.90 5.27
C ARG A 180 10.80 -20.83 4.38
N SER A 181 10.02 -20.32 3.45
CA SER A 181 10.35 -19.04 2.80
C SER A 181 9.16 -18.10 2.90
N PRO A 182 9.32 -16.92 3.48
CA PRO A 182 8.22 -15.99 3.70
C PRO A 182 7.76 -15.42 2.36
N CYS A 183 6.49 -15.62 2.09
CA CYS A 183 5.79 -14.98 1.02
C CYS A 183 5.56 -13.50 1.38
N THR A 184 6.06 -12.59 0.58
CA THR A 184 5.91 -11.16 0.83
C THR A 184 4.81 -10.59 -0.04
N LEU A 185 3.55 -10.73 0.38
CA LEU A 185 2.48 -9.87 -0.08
C LEU A 185 2.59 -8.59 0.75
N ARG A 186 3.12 -7.51 0.16
CA ARG A 186 3.14 -6.22 0.83
C ARG A 186 1.85 -5.48 0.49
N LEU A 187 0.86 -5.60 1.35
CA LEU A 187 -0.17 -4.60 1.50
C LEU A 187 0.40 -3.55 2.45
N ALA A 188 1.15 -2.58 1.91
CA ALA A 188 1.61 -1.45 2.69
C ALA A 188 0.45 -0.46 2.84
N PHE A 189 -0.35 -0.62 3.86
CA PHE A 189 -1.29 0.40 4.30
C PHE A 189 -0.88 0.89 5.69
N PRO A 190 -0.12 1.97 5.80
CA PRO A 190 0.09 2.64 7.07
C PRO A 190 -0.87 3.83 7.20
N PHE A 191 -2.17 3.63 7.37
CA PHE A 191 -3.05 4.72 7.74
C PHE A 191 -3.57 4.55 9.16
N ARG A 192 -3.12 5.45 10.03
CA ARG A 192 -3.72 5.66 11.34
C ARG A 192 -4.58 6.92 11.29
N TRP A 193 -5.85 6.76 10.97
CA TRP A 193 -6.83 7.82 11.18
C TRP A 193 -7.45 7.67 12.56
N LYS A 194 -7.19 8.63 13.45
CA LYS A 194 -8.07 8.90 14.59
C LYS A 194 -9.16 9.84 14.08
N ALA A 195 -10.30 9.31 13.66
CA ALA A 195 -11.50 10.08 13.57
C ALA A 195 -12.02 10.29 14.99
N SER A 196 -11.67 11.39 15.64
CA SER A 196 -12.39 11.85 16.82
C SER A 196 -13.64 12.57 16.35
N ALA A 197 -14.73 11.85 16.24
CA ALA A 197 -16.06 12.46 16.17
C ALA A 197 -16.37 13.08 17.55
N ARG A 198 -16.02 14.33 17.75
CA ARG A 198 -16.66 15.13 18.82
C ARG A 198 -18.07 15.42 18.34
N ARG A 199 -19.03 14.69 18.89
CA ARG A 199 -20.43 15.16 18.91
C ARG A 199 -20.41 16.51 19.62
N ARG A 200 -20.72 17.58 18.92
CA ARG A 200 -21.21 18.82 19.54
C ARG A 200 -22.72 18.65 19.66
N ASN A 201 -23.18 18.65 20.89
CA ASN A 201 -24.60 18.85 21.23
C ASN A 201 -25.07 20.19 20.68
#